data_d68363dbc6f46cf546e7b6e644080331
#
_entry.id   d68363dbc6f46cf546e7b6e644080331
#
_cell.length_a   1.000
_cell.length_b   1.000
_cell.length_c   1.000
_cell.angle_alpha   90.00
_cell.angle_beta   90.00
_cell.angle_gamma   90.00
#
_symmetry.space_group_name_H-M   'P 1'
#
loop_
_entity.id
_entity.type
_entity.pdbx_description
1 polymer ?
#
loop_
_entity_poly.entity_id
_entity_poly.type
_entity_poly.pdbx_seq_one_letter_code
_entity_poly.pdbx_strand_id
1 'polypeptide(L)'
;RHLESMIVDADQYQSNLYQGEKIHSWRDKGKGQNAAFHGDTLVVVSEKPELIMLTLDVLAKRKPHLESDKNIPGSSVIMGTANIEALDLPVDKGSKMLKKAKSLSASLTEVDNHLHANFVVSTKEEKTAARLQKIAEGLVAFGMMAEPDLEELNIEHGSSVTGNQVSMHLTIPVEEALAILGRIK
;
A
#
# COMPACT_ATOMS: atom_id res chain seq x y z
N ARG A 1 17.44 -7.42 -12.50
CA ARG A 1 17.78 -7.96 -13.84
C ARG A 1 16.63 -8.74 -14.48
N HIS A 2 15.96 -9.67 -13.77
CA HIS A 2 14.85 -10.47 -14.35
C HIS A 2 13.62 -9.61 -14.68
N LEU A 3 13.22 -8.69 -13.78
CA LEU A 3 12.13 -7.75 -14.03
C LEU A 3 12.43 -6.79 -15.18
N GLU A 4 13.66 -6.33 -15.29
CA GLU A 4 14.07 -5.45 -16.39
C GLU A 4 13.94 -6.15 -17.74
N SER A 5 14.32 -7.43 -17.87
CA SER A 5 14.17 -8.17 -19.11
C SER A 5 12.70 -8.38 -19.51
N MET A 6 11.78 -8.46 -18.57
CA MET A 6 10.34 -8.62 -18.86
C MET A 6 9.71 -7.36 -19.49
N ILE A 7 10.20 -6.18 -19.16
CA ILE A 7 9.62 -4.93 -19.68
C ILE A 7 10.24 -4.47 -21.01
N VAL A 8 11.43 -4.95 -21.35
CA VAL A 8 12.09 -4.60 -22.62
C VAL A 8 11.31 -5.10 -23.85
N ASP A 9 10.59 -6.21 -23.71
CA ASP A 9 9.76 -6.78 -24.77
C ASP A 9 8.30 -6.26 -24.74
N ALA A 10 7.99 -5.30 -23.87
CA ALA A 10 6.65 -4.74 -23.75
C ALA A 10 6.30 -3.80 -24.91
N ASP A 11 5.00 -3.63 -25.17
CA ASP A 11 4.51 -2.77 -26.24
C ASP A 11 4.96 -1.32 -26.08
N GLN A 12 5.42 -0.72 -27.17
CA GLN A 12 5.94 0.65 -27.24
C GLN A 12 7.02 0.96 -26.19
N TYR A 13 7.87 -0.02 -25.91
CA TYR A 13 8.97 0.17 -24.96
C TYR A 13 9.95 1.27 -25.42
N GLN A 14 10.31 2.13 -24.48
CA GLN A 14 11.33 3.17 -24.61
C GLN A 14 12.12 3.27 -23.32
N SER A 15 13.35 3.79 -23.38
CA SER A 15 14.11 4.13 -22.18
C SER A 15 14.81 5.46 -22.33
N ASN A 16 14.80 6.24 -21.25
CA ASN A 16 15.46 7.53 -21.15
C ASN A 16 16.38 7.55 -19.92
N LEU A 17 17.47 8.30 -20.01
CA LEU A 17 18.39 8.48 -18.90
C LEU A 17 17.99 9.74 -18.10
N TYR A 18 17.84 9.60 -16.78
CA TYR A 18 17.60 10.71 -15.86
C TYR A 18 18.61 10.66 -14.72
N GLN A 19 19.51 11.62 -14.65
CA GLN A 19 20.52 11.74 -13.57
C GLN A 19 21.36 10.46 -13.35
N GLY A 20 21.65 9.73 -14.42
CA GLY A 20 22.40 8.48 -14.37
C GLY A 20 21.55 7.22 -14.18
N GLU A 21 20.27 7.35 -13.86
CA GLU A 21 19.31 6.26 -13.71
C GLU A 21 18.50 6.09 -15.00
N LYS A 22 18.25 4.84 -15.39
CA LYS A 22 17.43 4.54 -16.57
C LYS A 22 15.96 4.48 -16.19
N ILE A 23 15.14 5.32 -16.82
CA ILE A 23 13.67 5.26 -16.74
C ILE A 23 13.19 4.48 -17.96
N HIS A 24 12.48 3.39 -17.71
CA HIS A 24 11.83 2.56 -18.70
C HIS A 24 10.36 2.99 -18.82
N SER A 25 9.86 3.09 -20.05
CA SER A 25 8.46 3.44 -20.34
C SER A 25 7.89 2.45 -21.33
N TRP A 26 6.68 1.99 -21.11
CA TRP A 26 5.97 1.06 -21.99
C TRP A 26 4.46 1.26 -21.89
N ARG A 27 3.68 0.55 -22.73
CA ARG A 27 2.23 0.49 -22.58
C ARG A 27 1.78 -0.87 -22.09
N ASP A 28 0.86 -0.85 -21.13
CA ASP A 28 0.11 -2.03 -20.68
C ASP A 28 -1.39 -1.72 -20.75
N LYS A 29 -2.13 -2.55 -21.52
CA LYS A 29 -3.57 -2.39 -21.72
C LYS A 29 -4.00 -0.97 -22.12
N GLY A 30 -3.17 -0.32 -22.95
CA GLY A 30 -3.42 1.05 -23.43
C GLY A 30 -3.01 2.17 -22.48
N LYS A 31 -2.55 1.85 -21.26
CA LYS A 31 -2.04 2.83 -20.29
C LYS A 31 -0.52 2.91 -20.34
N GLY A 32 0.00 4.13 -20.23
CA GLY A 32 1.43 4.35 -20.06
C GLY A 32 1.89 3.86 -18.69
N GLN A 33 3.00 3.14 -18.65
CA GLN A 33 3.67 2.69 -17.45
C GLN A 33 5.11 3.13 -17.48
N ASN A 34 5.67 3.46 -16.32
CA ASN A 34 7.07 3.84 -16.20
C ASN A 34 7.68 3.14 -15.00
N ALA A 35 8.94 2.75 -15.12
CA ALA A 35 9.72 2.18 -14.01
C ALA A 35 11.17 2.65 -14.03
N ALA A 36 11.78 2.72 -12.87
CA ALA A 36 13.22 2.85 -12.71
C ALA A 36 13.72 1.85 -11.67
N PHE A 37 14.91 1.30 -11.92
CA PHE A 37 15.60 0.40 -11.00
C PHE A 37 16.69 1.19 -10.29
N HIS A 38 16.54 1.35 -8.98
CA HIS A 38 17.53 2.03 -8.15
C HIS A 38 18.32 1.01 -7.34
N GLY A 39 19.59 0.84 -7.68
CA GLY A 39 20.41 -0.26 -7.18
C GLY A 39 19.84 -1.63 -7.58
N ASP A 40 20.10 -2.64 -6.75
CA ASP A 40 19.68 -4.03 -7.01
C ASP A 40 18.38 -4.44 -6.31
N THR A 41 17.83 -3.58 -5.45
CA THR A 41 16.76 -3.94 -4.52
C THR A 41 15.49 -3.10 -4.62
N LEU A 42 15.54 -1.94 -5.30
CA LEU A 42 14.40 -1.03 -5.36
C LEU A 42 13.93 -0.82 -6.79
N VAL A 43 12.63 -1.01 -7.01
CA VAL A 43 11.95 -0.66 -8.26
C VAL A 43 10.91 0.40 -7.95
N VAL A 44 10.95 1.50 -8.69
CA VAL A 44 9.95 2.57 -8.63
C VAL A 44 9.06 2.46 -9.84
N VAL A 45 7.75 2.38 -9.67
CA VAL A 45 6.77 2.26 -10.78
C VAL A 45 5.73 3.37 -10.67
N SER A 46 5.38 3.98 -11.79
CA SER A 46 4.32 5.01 -11.86
C SER A 46 3.76 5.14 -13.27
N GLU A 47 2.49 5.51 -13.40
CA GLU A 47 1.91 5.93 -14.68
C GLU A 47 2.50 7.28 -15.18
N LYS A 48 3.05 8.10 -14.28
CA LYS A 48 3.58 9.44 -14.57
C LYS A 48 5.09 9.45 -14.43
N PRO A 49 5.85 9.71 -15.52
CA PRO A 49 7.32 9.73 -15.47
C PRO A 49 7.86 10.81 -14.51
N GLU A 50 7.13 11.92 -14.31
CA GLU A 50 7.55 12.98 -13.39
C GLU A 50 7.62 12.49 -11.93
N LEU A 51 6.76 11.54 -11.54
CA LEU A 51 6.79 10.94 -10.21
C LEU A 51 7.99 10.01 -10.05
N ILE A 52 8.39 9.29 -11.10
CA ILE A 52 9.63 8.51 -11.08
C ILE A 52 10.83 9.45 -10.85
N MET A 53 10.93 10.54 -11.65
CA MET A 53 12.01 11.52 -11.52
C MET A 53 12.06 12.12 -10.11
N LEU A 54 10.90 12.52 -9.57
CA LEU A 54 10.79 13.04 -8.21
C LEU A 54 11.27 12.03 -7.16
N THR A 55 10.87 10.77 -7.30
CA THR A 55 11.28 9.71 -6.37
C THR A 55 12.79 9.47 -6.44
N LEU A 56 13.36 9.43 -7.64
CA LEU A 56 14.81 9.31 -7.81
C LEU A 56 15.57 10.49 -7.19
N ASP A 57 15.02 11.72 -7.29
CA ASP A 57 15.59 12.89 -6.63
C ASP A 57 15.56 12.80 -5.10
N VAL A 58 14.48 12.25 -4.55
CA VAL A 58 14.35 12.01 -3.10
C VAL A 58 15.33 10.93 -2.64
N LEU A 59 15.42 9.81 -3.36
CA LEU A 59 16.35 8.71 -3.06
C LEU A 59 17.82 9.19 -3.09
N ALA A 60 18.13 10.02 -4.07
CA ALA A 60 19.47 10.65 -4.18
C ALA A 60 19.66 11.85 -3.23
N LYS A 61 18.73 12.11 -2.31
CA LYS A 61 18.75 13.24 -1.36
C LYS A 61 18.84 14.63 -2.01
N ARG A 62 18.47 14.75 -3.29
CA ARG A 62 18.38 16.04 -4.00
C ARG A 62 17.13 16.82 -3.65
N LYS A 63 16.08 16.14 -3.20
CA LYS A 63 14.84 16.73 -2.69
C LYS A 63 14.52 16.18 -1.31
N PRO A 64 13.81 16.96 -0.46
CA PRO A 64 13.40 16.48 0.84
C PRO A 64 12.45 15.29 0.66
N HIS A 65 12.65 14.24 1.46
CA HIS A 65 11.70 13.15 1.58
C HIS A 65 10.54 13.57 2.48
N LEU A 66 9.38 12.95 2.27
CA LEU A 66 8.32 12.98 3.27
C LEU A 66 8.89 12.34 4.54
N GLU A 67 8.71 13.00 5.69
CA GLU A 67 9.03 12.34 6.95
C GLU A 67 8.23 11.03 6.98
N SER A 68 8.94 9.92 6.92
CA SER A 68 8.30 8.62 7.05
C SER A 68 7.71 8.54 8.45
N ASP A 69 6.48 8.07 8.57
CA ASP A 69 5.93 7.66 9.86
C ASP A 69 6.98 6.76 10.52
N LYS A 70 7.52 7.20 11.67
CA LYS A 70 8.61 6.52 12.40
C LYS A 70 8.20 5.10 12.87
N ASN A 71 6.95 4.73 12.62
CA ASN A 71 6.33 3.47 13.01
C ASN A 71 6.36 2.38 11.92
N ILE A 72 7.13 2.58 10.83
CA ILE A 72 7.24 1.55 9.81
C ILE A 72 8.32 0.55 10.24
N PRO A 73 7.97 -0.71 10.51
CA PRO A 73 8.95 -1.73 10.82
C PRO A 73 9.91 -1.91 9.63
N GLY A 74 11.22 -1.90 9.90
CA GLY A 74 12.25 -2.09 8.85
C GLY A 74 12.19 -3.44 8.13
N SER A 75 11.36 -4.37 8.62
CA SER A 75 11.10 -5.69 8.05
C SER A 75 9.82 -5.78 7.22
N SER A 76 9.21 -4.65 6.85
CA SER A 76 7.97 -4.68 6.05
C SER A 76 8.20 -5.28 4.67
N VAL A 77 7.41 -6.31 4.33
CA VAL A 77 7.39 -6.94 3.00
C VAL A 77 6.69 -6.04 1.99
N ILE A 78 5.60 -5.41 2.43
CA ILE A 78 4.81 -4.46 1.62
C ILE A 78 4.49 -3.25 2.49
N MET A 79 4.59 -2.08 1.91
CA MET A 79 4.16 -0.85 2.53
C MET A 79 3.55 0.10 1.51
N GLY A 80 2.48 0.76 1.90
CA GLY A 80 1.84 1.79 1.10
C GLY A 80 1.32 2.93 1.96
N THR A 81 1.43 4.15 1.44
CA THR A 81 0.83 5.33 2.05
C THR A 81 0.09 6.13 0.98
N ALA A 82 -1.12 6.55 1.28
CA ALA A 82 -1.92 7.39 0.41
C ALA A 82 -2.33 8.68 1.14
N ASN A 83 -2.07 9.82 0.52
CA ASN A 83 -2.66 11.08 0.94
C ASN A 83 -4.06 11.19 0.33
N ILE A 84 -5.08 10.92 1.12
CA ILE A 84 -6.48 10.87 0.67
C ILE A 84 -6.99 12.26 0.27
N GLU A 85 -6.50 13.33 0.92
CA GLU A 85 -6.88 14.71 0.56
C GLU A 85 -6.39 15.10 -0.84
N ALA A 86 -5.28 14.52 -1.29
CA ALA A 86 -4.71 14.77 -2.62
C ALA A 86 -5.35 13.92 -3.73
N LEU A 87 -6.17 12.92 -3.37
CA LEU A 87 -6.85 12.06 -4.33
C LEU A 87 -8.19 12.66 -4.75
N ASP A 88 -8.39 12.77 -6.07
CA ASP A 88 -9.70 13.13 -6.64
C ASP A 88 -10.60 11.88 -6.68
N LEU A 89 -11.14 11.54 -5.52
CA LEU A 89 -12.02 10.37 -5.40
C LEU A 89 -13.41 10.68 -5.95
N PRO A 90 -14.00 9.79 -6.77
CA PRO A 90 -15.37 9.95 -7.26
C PRO A 90 -16.35 10.07 -6.09
N VAL A 91 -17.42 10.86 -6.28
CA VAL A 91 -18.40 11.13 -5.21
C VAL A 91 -19.47 10.05 -5.21
N ASP A 92 -19.15 8.89 -4.70
CA ASP A 92 -20.11 7.86 -4.35
C ASP A 92 -20.35 7.78 -2.82
N LYS A 93 -21.24 6.86 -2.39
CA LYS A 93 -21.56 6.71 -0.97
C LYS A 93 -20.37 6.24 -0.13
N GLY A 94 -19.47 5.42 -0.69
CA GLY A 94 -18.28 4.90 -0.02
C GLY A 94 -17.19 5.97 0.11
N SER A 95 -16.97 6.76 -0.95
CA SER A 95 -15.94 7.80 -0.98
C SER A 95 -16.20 8.93 0.01
N LYS A 96 -17.47 9.20 0.41
CA LYS A 96 -17.81 10.22 1.42
C LYS A 96 -17.15 9.98 2.77
N MET A 97 -16.95 8.72 3.15
CA MET A 97 -16.24 8.38 4.39
C MET A 97 -14.74 8.54 4.22
N LEU A 98 -14.19 8.05 3.12
CA LEU A 98 -12.78 8.20 2.79
C LEU A 98 -12.36 9.67 2.70
N LYS A 99 -13.19 10.55 2.16
CA LYS A 99 -12.93 12.01 2.12
C LYS A 99 -12.77 12.68 3.49
N LYS A 100 -13.15 12.00 4.57
CA LYS A 100 -12.90 12.47 5.95
C LYS A 100 -11.54 12.01 6.48
N ALA A 101 -10.89 11.08 5.82
CA ALA A 101 -9.52 10.70 6.10
C ALA A 101 -8.56 11.71 5.46
N LYS A 102 -7.45 11.98 6.13
CA LYS A 102 -6.31 12.75 5.60
C LYS A 102 -5.34 11.83 4.87
N SER A 103 -5.00 10.74 5.53
CA SER A 103 -4.06 9.76 5.00
C SER A 103 -4.44 8.35 5.44
N LEU A 104 -4.01 7.39 4.64
CA LEU A 104 -4.06 5.96 4.91
C LEU A 104 -2.65 5.42 4.75
N SER A 105 -2.17 4.68 5.74
CA SER A 105 -0.96 3.87 5.64
C SER A 105 -1.32 2.40 5.85
N ALA A 106 -0.70 1.54 5.08
CA ALA A 106 -0.82 0.10 5.23
C ALA A 106 0.57 -0.53 5.19
N SER A 107 0.81 -1.52 6.03
CA SER A 107 2.03 -2.31 5.99
C SER A 107 1.72 -3.78 6.22
N LEU A 108 2.50 -4.64 5.57
CA LEU A 108 2.53 -6.08 5.78
C LEU A 108 3.95 -6.46 6.17
N THR A 109 4.09 -7.15 7.29
CA THR A 109 5.37 -7.54 7.85
C THR A 109 5.32 -9.02 8.19
N GLU A 110 6.39 -9.75 7.96
CA GLU A 110 6.54 -11.11 8.43
C GLU A 110 7.46 -11.13 9.66
N VAL A 111 6.96 -11.69 10.77
CA VAL A 111 7.70 -11.87 12.01
C VAL A 111 7.29 -13.21 12.62
N ASP A 112 8.24 -14.03 13.02
CA ASP A 112 8.02 -15.31 13.69
C ASP A 112 6.98 -16.21 12.98
N ASN A 113 7.08 -16.34 11.67
CA ASN A 113 6.18 -17.12 10.81
C ASN A 113 4.71 -16.64 10.83
N HIS A 114 4.49 -15.36 11.16
CA HIS A 114 3.20 -14.70 11.09
C HIS A 114 3.27 -13.48 10.17
N LEU A 115 2.22 -13.28 9.40
CA LEU A 115 1.98 -12.05 8.65
C LEU A 115 1.21 -11.08 9.53
N HIS A 116 1.77 -9.91 9.72
CA HIS A 116 1.17 -8.80 10.44
C HIS A 116 0.77 -7.71 9.45
N ALA A 117 -0.52 -7.55 9.20
CA ALA A 117 -1.05 -6.44 8.43
C ALA A 117 -1.46 -5.31 9.38
N ASN A 118 -0.93 -4.11 9.14
CA ASN A 118 -1.27 -2.93 9.92
C ASN A 118 -1.84 -1.86 9.00
N PHE A 119 -2.90 -1.22 9.44
CA PHE A 119 -3.57 -0.12 8.75
C PHE A 119 -3.68 1.05 9.72
N VAL A 120 -3.28 2.23 9.28
CA VAL A 120 -3.41 3.47 10.05
C VAL A 120 -4.14 4.49 9.20
N VAL A 121 -5.27 4.98 9.71
CA VAL A 121 -6.07 6.03 9.06
C VAL A 121 -6.00 7.28 9.93
N SER A 122 -5.44 8.37 9.39
CA SER A 122 -5.51 9.68 10.03
C SER A 122 -6.74 10.44 9.53
N THR A 123 -7.46 11.08 10.44
CA THR A 123 -8.67 11.84 10.14
C THR A 123 -8.50 13.31 10.52
N LYS A 124 -9.50 14.14 10.20
CA LYS A 124 -9.53 15.56 10.61
C LYS A 124 -9.98 15.74 12.06
N GLU A 125 -10.81 14.81 12.55
CA GLU A 125 -11.49 14.92 13.84
C GLU A 125 -11.48 13.57 14.57
N GLU A 126 -11.28 13.60 15.90
CA GLU A 126 -11.34 12.41 16.75
C GLU A 126 -12.67 11.66 16.66
N LYS A 127 -13.78 12.39 16.59
CA LYS A 127 -15.11 11.78 16.41
C LYS A 127 -15.22 10.99 15.12
N THR A 128 -14.54 11.40 14.07
CA THR A 128 -14.48 10.66 12.81
C THR A 128 -13.62 9.42 12.96
N ALA A 129 -12.51 9.49 13.68
CA ALA A 129 -11.68 8.34 13.98
C ALA A 129 -12.47 7.25 14.72
N ALA A 130 -13.16 7.62 15.81
CA ALA A 130 -13.98 6.68 16.58
C ALA A 130 -15.12 6.03 15.75
N ARG A 131 -15.68 6.75 14.76
CA ARG A 131 -16.70 6.16 13.87
C ARG A 131 -16.06 5.21 12.85
N LEU A 132 -14.90 5.55 12.31
CA LEU A 132 -14.17 4.68 11.38
C LEU A 132 -13.77 3.38 12.06
N GLN A 133 -13.31 3.43 13.31
CA GLN A 133 -13.01 2.23 14.08
C GLN A 133 -14.20 1.27 14.13
N LYS A 134 -15.38 1.77 14.55
CA LYS A 134 -16.58 0.93 14.64
C LYS A 134 -17.00 0.32 13.30
N ILE A 135 -16.83 1.06 12.22
CA ILE A 135 -17.14 0.54 10.87
C ILE A 135 -16.15 -0.55 10.49
N ALA A 136 -14.85 -0.35 10.75
CA ALA A 136 -13.82 -1.34 10.47
C ALA A 136 -14.04 -2.63 11.28
N GLU A 137 -14.34 -2.52 12.57
CA GLU A 137 -14.70 -3.67 13.42
C GLU A 137 -15.92 -4.42 12.86
N GLY A 138 -16.95 -3.67 12.45
CA GLY A 138 -18.14 -4.26 11.82
C GLY A 138 -17.86 -4.95 10.49
N LEU A 139 -16.96 -4.41 9.67
CA LEU A 139 -16.55 -5.04 8.40
C LEU A 139 -15.74 -6.31 8.63
N VAL A 140 -14.84 -6.33 9.60
CA VAL A 140 -14.09 -7.54 9.97
C VAL A 140 -15.05 -8.62 10.47
N ALA A 141 -15.95 -8.28 11.40
CA ALA A 141 -16.95 -9.21 11.92
C ALA A 141 -17.86 -9.75 10.80
N PHE A 142 -18.31 -8.88 9.88
CA PHE A 142 -19.11 -9.30 8.74
C PHE A 142 -18.34 -10.21 7.78
N GLY A 143 -17.07 -9.89 7.50
CA GLY A 143 -16.20 -10.72 6.66
C GLY A 143 -16.02 -12.13 7.23
N MET A 144 -15.78 -12.24 8.52
CA MET A 144 -15.67 -13.54 9.21
C MET A 144 -16.98 -14.34 9.16
N MET A 145 -18.14 -13.67 9.30
CA MET A 145 -19.44 -14.34 9.18
C MET A 145 -19.78 -14.74 7.74
N ALA A 146 -19.35 -13.97 6.74
CA ALA A 146 -19.66 -14.22 5.34
C ALA A 146 -18.84 -15.38 4.74
N GLU A 147 -17.65 -15.61 5.28
CA GLU A 147 -16.72 -16.63 4.82
C GLU A 147 -16.39 -17.58 5.97
N PRO A 148 -17.15 -18.67 6.17
CA PRO A 148 -16.96 -19.61 7.27
C PRO A 148 -15.53 -20.17 7.36
N ASP A 149 -14.86 -20.32 6.22
CA ASP A 149 -13.48 -20.77 6.17
C ASP A 149 -12.51 -19.83 6.92
N LEU A 150 -12.88 -18.55 7.11
CA LEU A 150 -12.09 -17.59 7.88
C LEU A 150 -12.23 -17.79 9.40
N GLU A 151 -13.35 -18.36 9.87
CA GLU A 151 -13.53 -18.66 11.30
C GLU A 151 -12.61 -19.82 11.76
N GLU A 152 -12.25 -20.72 10.83
CA GLU A 152 -11.34 -21.84 11.12
C GLU A 152 -9.86 -21.40 11.19
N LEU A 153 -9.56 -20.17 10.75
CA LEU A 153 -8.19 -19.65 10.73
C LEU A 153 -7.87 -18.95 12.06
N ASN A 154 -6.62 -19.08 12.47
CA ASN A 154 -6.10 -18.42 13.68
C ASN A 154 -5.82 -16.93 13.36
N ILE A 155 -6.85 -16.17 13.03
CA ILE A 155 -6.74 -14.75 12.72
C ILE A 155 -6.92 -13.93 14.00
N GLU A 156 -5.84 -13.32 14.44
CA GLU A 156 -5.91 -12.30 15.50
C GLU A 156 -6.12 -10.93 14.86
N HIS A 157 -7.04 -10.18 15.40
CA HIS A 157 -7.30 -8.81 14.92
C HIS A 157 -7.61 -7.87 16.08
N GLY A 158 -7.37 -6.59 15.86
CA GLY A 158 -7.73 -5.57 16.82
C GLY A 158 -7.72 -4.18 16.19
N SER A 159 -8.31 -3.24 16.92
CA SER A 159 -8.34 -1.85 16.53
C SER A 159 -8.15 -0.95 17.74
N SER A 160 -7.61 0.24 17.52
CA SER A 160 -7.47 1.26 18.55
C SER A 160 -7.64 2.66 17.95
N VAL A 161 -8.03 3.61 18.79
CA VAL A 161 -8.10 5.04 18.44
C VAL A 161 -7.20 5.82 19.38
N THR A 162 -6.36 6.67 18.82
CA THR A 162 -5.54 7.62 19.54
C THR A 162 -5.68 8.99 18.89
N GLY A 163 -6.40 9.90 19.57
CA GLY A 163 -6.75 11.19 19.00
C GLY A 163 -7.50 11.05 17.69
N ASN A 164 -6.96 11.60 16.62
CA ASN A 164 -7.54 11.56 15.29
C ASN A 164 -7.04 10.39 14.39
N GLN A 165 -6.36 9.40 14.96
CA GLN A 165 -5.86 8.23 14.26
C GLN A 165 -6.60 6.97 14.68
N VAL A 166 -6.91 6.12 13.69
CA VAL A 166 -7.40 4.75 13.86
C VAL A 166 -6.29 3.81 13.40
N SER A 167 -5.90 2.90 14.26
CA SER A 167 -4.99 1.80 13.93
C SER A 167 -5.75 0.49 13.97
N MET A 168 -5.54 -0.35 12.97
CA MET A 168 -6.07 -1.70 12.89
C MET A 168 -4.91 -2.64 12.62
N HIS A 169 -4.93 -3.79 13.25
CA HIS A 169 -3.96 -4.84 12.99
C HIS A 169 -4.68 -6.17 12.77
N LEU A 170 -4.05 -7.00 11.96
CA LEU A 170 -4.47 -8.35 11.67
C LEU A 170 -3.22 -9.21 11.63
N THR A 171 -3.24 -10.34 12.32
CA THR A 171 -2.15 -11.30 12.35
C THR A 171 -2.66 -12.65 11.92
N ILE A 172 -1.95 -13.32 11.02
CA ILE A 172 -2.29 -14.64 10.50
C ILE A 172 -1.02 -15.48 10.34
N PRO A 173 -1.00 -16.78 10.69
CA PRO A 173 0.10 -17.66 10.36
C PRO A 173 0.39 -17.68 8.85
N VAL A 174 1.67 -17.69 8.46
CA VAL A 174 2.08 -17.65 7.04
C VAL A 174 1.46 -18.81 6.25
N GLU A 175 1.42 -20.00 6.81
CA GLU A 175 0.86 -21.19 6.15
C GLU A 175 -0.63 -21.02 5.83
N GLU A 176 -1.40 -20.44 6.75
CA GLU A 176 -2.82 -20.16 6.56
C GLU A 176 -3.04 -19.08 5.50
N ALA A 177 -2.22 -18.01 5.51
CA ALA A 177 -2.27 -16.96 4.49
C ALA A 177 -1.98 -17.51 3.09
N LEU A 178 -1.00 -18.40 2.95
CA LEU A 178 -0.67 -19.07 1.68
C LEU A 178 -1.81 -19.98 1.22
N ALA A 179 -2.48 -20.66 2.14
CA ALA A 179 -3.66 -21.49 1.81
C ALA A 179 -4.82 -20.65 1.24
N ILE A 180 -5.06 -19.46 1.79
CA ILE A 180 -6.07 -18.53 1.25
C ILE A 180 -5.67 -18.06 -0.15
N LEU A 181 -4.43 -17.61 -0.34
CA LEU A 181 -3.94 -17.14 -1.65
C LEU A 181 -4.01 -18.22 -2.72
N GLY A 182 -3.76 -19.46 -2.37
CA GLY A 182 -3.87 -20.60 -3.28
C GLY A 182 -5.32 -20.92 -3.72
N ARG A 183 -6.33 -20.44 -3.02
CA ARG A 183 -7.77 -20.59 -3.36
C ARG A 183 -8.30 -19.47 -4.25
N ILE A 184 -7.63 -18.32 -4.29
CA ILE A 184 -8.00 -17.19 -5.16
C ILE A 184 -7.46 -17.51 -6.57
N LYS A 185 -8.33 -18.09 -7.41
CA LYS A 185 -8.05 -18.39 -8.83
C LYS A 185 -8.77 -17.40 -9.73
#